data_77662f2c6fa5d9f6f45f98fbeb1a6dc3
#
_entry.id   77662f2c6fa5d9f6f45f98fbeb1a6dc3
#
_cell.length_a   1.000
_cell.length_b   1.000
_cell.length_c   1.000
_cell.angle_alpha   90.00
_cell.angle_beta   90.00
_cell.angle_gamma   90.00
#
_symmetry.space_group_name_H-M   'P 1'
#
loop_
_entity.id
_entity.type
_entity.pdbx_description
1 polymer ?
#
loop_
_entity_poly.entity_id
_entity_poly.type
_entity_poly.pdbx_seq_one_letter_code
_entity_poly.pdbx_strand_id
1 'polypeptide(L)'
;FFVQALLNNFDDLNYDITAKGELDVKKIYKVFSHKGLSLDGFIKADLALKGKQSDALNGNYNKLNNKGTLEIRNIGIASEFLPQKFIIRDGLFKIDQDKILFNNFLASYGQSDFTMNGYLQNAINYATRRKGILKGSFTVSSRYINVDEFMFNHTSKTHEAKNESNQSGVIIIPKNFDLELIA
;
A
#
# COMPACT_ATOMS: atom_id res chain seq x y z
N PHE A 1 8.77 14.73 12.99
CA PHE A 1 9.08 13.90 11.82
C PHE A 1 10.12 14.60 10.97
N PHE A 2 11.20 13.91 10.68
CA PHE A 2 12.32 14.38 9.87
C PHE A 2 12.39 13.55 8.60
N VAL A 3 12.55 14.22 7.45
CA VAL A 3 12.85 13.58 6.16
C VAL A 3 13.93 14.37 5.46
N GLN A 4 14.93 13.66 4.99
CA GLN A 4 15.94 14.15 4.07
C GLN A 4 15.96 13.24 2.85
N ALA A 5 15.89 13.80 1.65
CA ALA A 5 15.95 13.05 0.42
C ALA A 5 16.87 13.74 -0.57
N LEU A 6 17.87 13.01 -1.03
CA LEU A 6 18.74 13.39 -2.14
C LEU A 6 18.41 12.49 -3.32
N LEU A 7 17.95 13.08 -4.40
CA LEU A 7 17.56 12.37 -5.63
C LEU A 7 18.38 12.95 -6.78
N ASN A 8 19.15 12.10 -7.44
CA ASN A 8 20.02 12.49 -8.55
C ASN A 8 19.82 11.56 -9.73
N ASN A 9 20.12 12.04 -10.93
CA ASN A 9 20.07 11.29 -12.18
C ASN A 9 18.69 10.62 -12.40
N PHE A 10 17.72 11.39 -12.86
CA PHE A 10 16.33 10.90 -13.05
C PHE A 10 16.18 9.86 -14.18
N ASP A 11 17.18 9.67 -15.04
CA ASP A 11 17.20 8.61 -16.06
C ASP A 11 17.56 7.24 -15.46
N ASP A 12 18.42 7.26 -14.41
CA ASP A 12 18.76 6.12 -13.56
C ASP A 12 18.81 6.63 -12.10
N LEU A 13 17.67 6.69 -11.47
CA LEU A 13 17.47 7.35 -10.19
C LEU A 13 18.42 6.83 -9.12
N ASN A 14 19.31 7.72 -8.66
CA ASN A 14 20.07 7.52 -7.45
C ASN A 14 19.35 8.19 -6.30
N TYR A 15 19.08 7.43 -5.24
CA TYR A 15 18.38 7.93 -4.08
C TYR A 15 19.20 7.72 -2.79
N ASP A 16 19.11 8.70 -1.90
CA ASP A 16 19.61 8.64 -0.53
C ASP A 16 18.57 9.34 0.35
N ILE A 17 17.75 8.53 1.05
CA ILE A 17 16.59 8.99 1.77
C ILE A 17 16.68 8.54 3.22
N THR A 18 16.56 9.47 4.14
CA THR A 18 16.42 9.21 5.58
C THR A 18 15.08 9.75 6.04
N ALA A 19 14.31 8.92 6.75
CA ALA A 19 13.04 9.33 7.36
C ALA A 19 12.98 8.83 8.81
N LYS A 20 12.72 9.73 9.76
CA LYS A 20 12.73 9.41 11.18
C LYS A 20 11.65 10.15 11.96
N GLY A 21 10.97 9.43 12.84
CA GLY A 21 9.95 9.98 13.74
C GLY A 21 8.53 9.61 13.39
N GLU A 22 7.57 10.21 14.07
CA GLU A 22 6.13 9.94 13.93
C GLU A 22 5.43 11.04 13.15
N LEU A 23 4.48 10.63 12.32
CA LEU A 23 3.75 11.45 11.41
C LEU A 23 2.24 11.20 11.52
N ASP A 24 1.46 12.26 11.69
CA ASP A 24 0.01 12.24 11.53
C ASP A 24 -0.34 12.34 10.02
N VAL A 25 -0.84 11.24 9.47
CA VAL A 25 -1.16 11.13 8.04
C VAL A 25 -2.21 12.15 7.62
N LYS A 26 -3.18 12.44 8.49
CA LYS A 26 -4.22 13.42 8.21
C LYS A 26 -3.67 14.82 7.95
N LYS A 27 -2.59 15.21 8.63
CA LYS A 27 -1.96 16.53 8.44
C LYS A 27 -1.31 16.66 7.08
N ILE A 28 -0.64 15.59 6.62
CA ILE A 28 0.01 15.58 5.30
C ILE A 28 -1.02 15.42 4.19
N TYR A 29 -1.99 14.54 4.38
CA TYR A 29 -3.01 14.29 3.37
C TYR A 29 -3.80 15.55 3.00
N LYS A 30 -3.99 16.49 3.92
CA LYS A 30 -4.60 17.79 3.62
C LYS A 30 -3.85 18.60 2.57
N VAL A 31 -2.54 18.37 2.41
CA VAL A 31 -1.70 19.06 1.42
C VAL A 31 -1.81 18.44 0.03
N PHE A 32 -2.03 17.11 -0.03
CA PHE A 32 -2.05 16.31 -1.27
C PHE A 32 -3.42 15.71 -1.58
N SER A 33 -4.48 16.25 -1.00
CA SER A 33 -5.82 15.64 -1.04
C SER A 33 -6.30 15.32 -2.46
N HIS A 34 -6.74 14.08 -2.65
CA HIS A 34 -7.47 13.65 -3.84
C HIS A 34 -8.96 13.61 -3.53
N LYS A 35 -9.80 14.09 -4.47
CA LYS A 35 -11.25 14.02 -4.32
C LYS A 35 -11.68 12.56 -4.12
N GLY A 36 -12.55 12.30 -3.15
CA GLY A 36 -13.13 10.99 -2.91
C GLY A 36 -12.26 10.01 -2.09
N LEU A 37 -11.09 10.43 -1.61
CA LEU A 37 -10.24 9.64 -0.71
C LEU A 37 -10.05 10.39 0.60
N SER A 38 -10.12 9.72 1.74
CA SER A 38 -9.78 10.26 3.06
C SER A 38 -8.82 9.31 3.77
N LEU A 39 -7.74 9.87 4.32
CA LEU A 39 -6.74 9.12 5.07
C LEU A 39 -6.57 9.76 6.45
N ASP A 40 -6.51 8.92 7.48
CA ASP A 40 -6.17 9.31 8.85
C ASP A 40 -5.27 8.24 9.51
N GLY A 41 -4.73 8.55 10.69
CA GLY A 41 -3.88 7.65 11.47
C GLY A 41 -2.44 8.14 11.59
N PHE A 42 -1.56 7.24 12.04
CA PHE A 42 -0.17 7.55 12.36
C PHE A 42 0.79 6.60 11.66
N ILE A 43 1.91 7.16 11.22
CA ILE A 43 3.03 6.41 10.67
C ILE A 43 4.28 6.82 11.45
N LYS A 44 5.00 5.83 11.98
CA LYS A 44 6.32 6.03 12.57
C LYS A 44 7.36 5.40 11.66
N ALA A 45 8.34 6.18 11.25
CA ALA A 45 9.41 5.75 10.38
C ALA A 45 10.76 5.80 11.09
N ASP A 46 11.60 4.81 10.80
CA ASP A 46 13.05 4.83 11.03
C ASP A 46 13.68 4.15 9.81
N LEU A 47 13.90 4.93 8.75
CA LEU A 47 14.29 4.48 7.43
C LEU A 47 15.59 5.11 6.98
N ALA A 48 16.47 4.30 6.41
CA ALA A 48 17.62 4.72 5.64
C ALA A 48 17.63 3.94 4.33
N LEU A 49 17.35 4.63 3.23
CA LEU A 49 17.18 4.04 1.90
C LEU A 49 18.22 4.65 0.97
N LYS A 50 19.13 3.83 0.43
CA LYS A 50 20.17 4.28 -0.49
C LYS A 50 20.42 3.27 -1.57
N GLY A 51 20.44 3.72 -2.83
CA GLY A 51 20.68 2.84 -3.95
C GLY A 51 20.47 3.49 -5.30
N LYS A 52 20.53 2.64 -6.33
CA LYS A 52 20.23 3.00 -7.72
C LYS A 52 19.05 2.19 -8.22
N GLN A 53 18.25 2.82 -9.03
CA GLN A 53 17.11 2.18 -9.70
C GLN A 53 17.55 1.00 -10.58
N SER A 54 18.65 1.17 -11.35
CA SER A 54 19.19 0.11 -12.21
C SER A 54 19.65 -1.12 -11.43
N ASP A 55 20.18 -0.95 -10.22
CA ASP A 55 20.56 -2.09 -9.38
C ASP A 55 19.34 -2.90 -8.93
N ALA A 56 18.25 -2.23 -8.55
CA ALA A 56 16.97 -2.89 -8.24
C ALA A 56 16.41 -3.63 -9.45
N LEU A 57 16.44 -3.00 -10.65
CA LEU A 57 15.94 -3.57 -11.89
C LEU A 57 16.69 -4.80 -12.37
N ASN A 58 18.01 -4.81 -12.15
CA ASN A 58 18.88 -5.90 -12.59
C ASN A 58 19.05 -7.00 -11.55
N GLY A 59 18.30 -6.93 -10.43
CA GLY A 59 18.37 -7.90 -9.34
C GLY A 59 19.64 -7.83 -8.50
N ASN A 60 20.41 -6.74 -8.61
CA ASN A 60 21.62 -6.49 -7.82
C ASN A 60 21.27 -5.98 -6.41
N TYR A 61 20.38 -6.69 -5.71
CA TYR A 61 19.82 -6.24 -4.44
C TYR A 61 20.88 -6.03 -3.34
N ASN A 62 22.01 -6.74 -3.43
CA ASN A 62 23.15 -6.57 -2.52
C ASN A 62 23.82 -5.19 -2.61
N LYS A 63 23.55 -4.43 -3.68
CA LYS A 63 24.01 -3.05 -3.83
C LYS A 63 23.02 -2.02 -3.26
N LEU A 64 21.81 -2.45 -2.90
CA LEU A 64 20.82 -1.61 -2.26
C LEU A 64 21.07 -1.59 -0.75
N ASN A 65 21.31 -0.42 -0.21
CA ASN A 65 21.41 -0.21 1.23
C ASN A 65 20.11 0.38 1.79
N ASN A 66 19.01 -0.35 1.59
CA ASN A 66 17.70 0.01 2.11
C ASN A 66 17.45 -0.77 3.38
N LYS A 67 17.28 -0.07 4.50
CA LYS A 67 17.02 -0.66 5.82
C LYS A 67 16.09 0.21 6.63
N GLY A 68 15.37 -0.43 7.53
CA GLY A 68 14.60 0.27 8.55
C GLY A 68 13.23 -0.32 8.78
N THR A 69 12.43 0.43 9.50
CA THR A 69 11.08 0.05 9.90
C THR A 69 10.09 1.15 9.60
N LEU A 70 8.87 0.74 9.23
CA LEU A 70 7.70 1.59 9.11
C LEU A 70 6.59 0.97 9.96
N GLU A 71 6.20 1.65 11.01
CA GLU A 71 5.12 1.25 11.90
C GLU A 71 3.88 2.06 11.55
N ILE A 72 2.78 1.37 11.28
CA ILE A 72 1.49 1.95 10.93
C ILE A 72 0.53 1.71 12.08
N ARG A 73 -0.18 2.76 12.52
CA ARG A 73 -1.17 2.66 13.58
C ARG A 73 -2.45 3.39 13.22
N ASN A 74 -3.57 2.67 13.30
CA ASN A 74 -4.92 3.19 13.09
C ASN A 74 -5.08 3.98 11.79
N ILE A 75 -4.46 3.48 10.69
CA ILE A 75 -4.67 4.07 9.37
C ILE A 75 -6.07 3.73 8.90
N GLY A 76 -6.89 4.76 8.75
CA GLY A 76 -8.21 4.66 8.16
C GLY A 76 -8.22 5.15 6.73
N ILE A 77 -8.75 4.34 5.84
CA ILE A 77 -8.90 4.63 4.41
C ILE A 77 -10.38 4.64 4.08
N ALA A 78 -10.93 5.80 3.76
CA ALA A 78 -12.28 5.92 3.23
C ALA A 78 -12.21 6.44 1.79
N SER A 79 -12.97 5.84 0.90
CA SER A 79 -12.98 6.15 -0.53
C SER A 79 -14.41 6.05 -1.06
N GLU A 80 -14.75 6.82 -2.07
CA GLU A 80 -16.03 6.68 -2.78
C GLU A 80 -16.20 5.29 -3.44
N PHE A 81 -15.10 4.56 -3.66
CA PHE A 81 -15.10 3.20 -4.19
C PHE A 81 -15.24 2.12 -3.11
N LEU A 82 -15.16 2.49 -1.83
CA LEU A 82 -15.27 1.57 -0.70
C LEU A 82 -16.49 1.94 0.14
N PRO A 83 -17.56 1.11 0.17
CA PRO A 83 -18.76 1.35 0.99
C PRO A 83 -18.47 1.47 2.49
N GLN A 84 -17.45 0.76 2.95
CA GLN A 84 -17.00 0.76 4.33
C GLN A 84 -15.57 1.29 4.42
N LYS A 85 -15.22 1.83 5.57
CA LYS A 85 -13.86 2.28 5.86
C LYS A 85 -12.95 1.06 6.05
N PHE A 86 -11.85 1.02 5.30
CA PHE A 86 -10.78 0.05 5.55
C PHE A 86 -9.86 0.60 6.65
N ILE A 87 -9.63 -0.19 7.69
CA ILE A 87 -8.83 0.23 8.84
C ILE A 87 -7.64 -0.71 9.00
N ILE A 88 -6.43 -0.16 8.97
CA ILE A 88 -5.22 -0.85 9.39
C ILE A 88 -5.01 -0.48 10.87
N ARG A 89 -5.25 -1.43 11.76
CA ARG A 89 -5.14 -1.20 13.21
C ARG A 89 -3.69 -1.11 13.62
N ASP A 90 -2.89 -2.04 13.13
CA ASP A 90 -1.47 -2.16 13.44
C ASP A 90 -0.74 -2.85 12.30
N GLY A 91 0.47 -2.42 12.01
CA GLY A 91 1.32 -3.00 10.98
C GLY A 91 2.76 -2.55 11.14
N LEU A 92 3.65 -3.52 11.27
CA LEU A 92 5.09 -3.29 11.27
C LEU A 92 5.68 -3.81 9.97
N PHE A 93 6.24 -2.91 9.19
CA PHE A 93 6.99 -3.21 7.98
C PHE A 93 8.48 -3.10 8.27
N LYS A 94 9.21 -4.14 7.94
CA LYS A 94 10.68 -4.14 7.97
C LYS A 94 11.21 -4.12 6.55
N ILE A 95 11.99 -3.11 6.24
CA ILE A 95 12.62 -2.94 4.93
C ILE A 95 14.04 -3.51 5.02
N ASP A 96 14.36 -4.38 4.07
CA ASP A 96 15.67 -4.96 3.90
C ASP A 96 15.96 -5.14 2.41
N GLN A 97 16.88 -4.32 1.90
CA GLN A 97 17.21 -4.22 0.48
C GLN A 97 15.97 -3.92 -0.39
N ASP A 98 15.50 -4.89 -1.19
CA ASP A 98 14.34 -4.78 -2.06
C ASP A 98 13.07 -5.40 -1.45
N LYS A 99 13.17 -6.00 -0.27
CA LYS A 99 12.05 -6.64 0.42
C LYS A 99 11.46 -5.75 1.51
N ILE A 100 10.14 -5.77 1.59
CA ILE A 100 9.36 -5.18 2.66
C ILE A 100 8.61 -6.33 3.35
N LEU A 101 9.11 -6.76 4.50
CA LEU A 101 8.50 -7.81 5.30
C LEU A 101 7.45 -7.21 6.23
N PHE A 102 6.35 -7.91 6.44
CA PHE A 102 5.35 -7.53 7.44
C PHE A 102 4.83 -8.76 8.18
N ASN A 103 4.70 -8.58 9.49
CA ASN A 103 4.19 -9.60 10.39
C ASN A 103 3.10 -9.00 11.26
N ASN A 104 2.05 -9.80 11.54
CA ASN A 104 0.90 -9.38 12.35
C ASN A 104 0.29 -8.05 11.88
N PHE A 105 0.19 -7.89 10.55
CA PHE A 105 -0.54 -6.78 9.99
C PHE A 105 -2.03 -7.00 10.25
N LEU A 106 -2.61 -6.14 11.08
CA LEU A 106 -4.00 -6.26 11.52
C LEU A 106 -4.86 -5.23 10.78
N ALA A 107 -5.83 -5.71 10.04
CA ALA A 107 -6.75 -4.86 9.31
C ALA A 107 -8.21 -5.25 9.55
N SER A 108 -9.13 -4.37 9.23
CA SER A 108 -10.57 -4.63 9.21
C SER A 108 -11.26 -3.85 8.09
N TYR A 109 -12.33 -4.44 7.59
CA TYR A 109 -13.24 -3.82 6.64
C TYR A 109 -14.67 -4.10 7.09
N GLY A 110 -15.40 -3.07 7.50
CA GLY A 110 -16.67 -3.25 8.17
C GLY A 110 -16.54 -4.13 9.41
N GLN A 111 -17.24 -5.28 9.41
CA GLN A 111 -17.18 -6.28 10.48
C GLN A 111 -16.09 -7.34 10.24
N SER A 112 -15.56 -7.42 9.02
CA SER A 112 -14.55 -8.39 8.65
C SER A 112 -13.18 -8.03 9.24
N ASP A 113 -12.46 -9.03 9.78
CA ASP A 113 -11.10 -8.85 10.31
C ASP A 113 -10.08 -9.65 9.50
N PHE A 114 -8.85 -9.11 9.42
CA PHE A 114 -7.77 -9.74 8.67
C PHE A 114 -6.47 -9.64 9.46
N THR A 115 -5.76 -10.74 9.52
CA THR A 115 -4.37 -10.80 9.96
C THR A 115 -3.51 -11.28 8.80
N MET A 116 -2.49 -10.51 8.46
CA MET A 116 -1.64 -10.81 7.31
C MET A 116 -0.17 -10.87 7.72
N ASN A 117 0.56 -11.82 7.13
CA ASN A 117 2.00 -11.97 7.26
C ASN A 117 2.60 -12.23 5.89
N GLY A 118 3.75 -11.66 5.60
CA GLY A 118 4.36 -11.88 4.29
C GLY A 118 5.41 -10.86 3.92
N TYR A 119 5.58 -10.70 2.62
CA TYR A 119 6.50 -9.72 2.08
C TYR A 119 6.02 -9.13 0.76
N LEU A 120 6.50 -7.93 0.50
CA LEU A 120 6.46 -7.28 -0.81
C LEU A 120 7.90 -7.15 -1.33
N GLN A 121 8.05 -7.17 -2.64
CA GLN A 121 9.33 -7.05 -3.33
C GLN A 121 9.16 -6.21 -4.59
N ASN A 122 10.28 -5.69 -5.11
CA ASN A 122 10.29 -4.84 -6.31
C ASN A 122 9.60 -3.47 -6.10
N ALA A 123 9.60 -3.01 -4.84
CA ALA A 123 8.91 -1.77 -4.47
C ALA A 123 9.51 -0.52 -5.13
N ILE A 124 10.83 -0.46 -5.28
CA ILE A 124 11.52 0.67 -5.95
C ILE A 124 11.12 0.75 -7.41
N ASN A 125 11.10 -0.39 -8.12
CA ASN A 125 10.68 -0.44 -9.51
C ASN A 125 9.21 -0.07 -9.69
N TYR A 126 8.35 -0.56 -8.78
CA TYR A 126 6.93 -0.20 -8.76
C TYR A 126 6.72 1.31 -8.56
N ALA A 127 7.43 1.91 -7.61
CA ALA A 127 7.28 3.33 -7.28
C ALA A 127 7.87 4.28 -8.34
N THR A 128 8.90 3.83 -9.08
CA THR A 128 9.65 4.70 -10.00
C THR A 128 9.35 4.48 -11.47
N ARG A 129 8.64 3.40 -11.83
CA ARG A 129 8.29 3.09 -13.22
C ARG A 129 6.81 2.93 -13.43
N ARG A 130 6.32 3.50 -14.54
CA ARG A 130 4.90 3.45 -14.94
C ARG A 130 4.37 2.02 -15.15
N LYS A 131 5.26 1.06 -15.46
CA LYS A 131 4.95 -0.37 -15.67
C LYS A 131 5.68 -1.26 -14.65
N GLY A 132 6.12 -0.70 -13.53
CA GLY A 132 6.73 -1.47 -12.46
C GLY A 132 5.72 -2.46 -11.88
N ILE A 133 6.15 -3.69 -11.64
CA ILE A 133 5.31 -4.75 -11.06
C ILE A 133 5.69 -4.91 -9.59
N LEU A 134 4.73 -4.72 -8.69
CA LEU A 134 4.89 -5.06 -7.27
C LEU A 134 4.67 -6.55 -7.11
N LYS A 135 5.65 -7.24 -6.54
CA LYS A 135 5.60 -8.68 -6.27
C LYS A 135 5.44 -8.93 -4.78
N GLY A 136 4.85 -10.06 -4.43
CA GLY A 136 4.75 -10.45 -3.03
C GLY A 136 4.09 -11.78 -2.82
N SER A 137 4.23 -12.30 -1.60
CA SER A 137 3.51 -13.47 -1.13
C SER A 137 3.12 -13.21 0.32
N PHE A 138 1.86 -13.52 0.67
CA PHE A 138 1.38 -13.34 2.02
C PHE A 138 0.25 -14.30 2.37
N THR A 139 0.24 -14.68 3.63
CA THR A 139 -0.86 -15.43 4.24
C THR A 139 -1.86 -14.45 4.83
N VAL A 140 -3.14 -14.75 4.64
CA VAL A 140 -4.25 -14.02 5.25
C VAL A 140 -5.04 -15.00 6.11
N SER A 141 -5.32 -14.60 7.33
CA SER A 141 -6.25 -15.29 8.21
C SER A 141 -7.30 -14.33 8.73
N SER A 142 -8.50 -14.83 8.94
CA SER A 142 -9.62 -14.09 9.49
C SER A 142 -10.38 -14.96 10.46
N ARG A 143 -10.92 -14.38 11.52
CA ARG A 143 -11.85 -15.03 12.43
C ARG A 143 -13.29 -14.86 11.98
N TYR A 144 -13.55 -13.76 11.26
CA TYR A 144 -14.87 -13.43 10.76
C TYR A 144 -14.78 -12.66 9.46
N ILE A 145 -15.47 -13.14 8.44
CA ILE A 145 -15.65 -12.47 7.16
C ILE A 145 -17.15 -12.34 6.87
N ASN A 146 -17.61 -11.12 6.73
CA ASN A 146 -18.93 -10.84 6.20
C ASN A 146 -18.84 -10.63 4.68
N VAL A 147 -19.23 -11.66 3.92
CA VAL A 147 -19.12 -11.66 2.45
C VAL A 147 -19.96 -10.54 1.81
N ASP A 148 -21.08 -10.18 2.42
CA ASP A 148 -21.97 -9.14 1.90
C ASP A 148 -21.29 -7.75 1.84
N GLU A 149 -20.31 -7.51 2.68
CA GLU A 149 -19.54 -6.26 2.67
C GLU A 149 -18.68 -6.08 1.42
N PHE A 150 -18.40 -7.18 0.71
CA PHE A 150 -17.61 -7.18 -0.53
C PHE A 150 -18.48 -7.24 -1.78
N MET A 151 -19.81 -7.43 -1.62
CA MET A 151 -20.76 -7.42 -2.72
C MET A 151 -21.24 -5.99 -2.96
N PHE A 152 -20.58 -5.29 -3.89
CA PHE A 152 -20.98 -3.93 -4.27
C PHE A 152 -22.22 -3.96 -5.14
N ASN A 153 -23.39 -3.65 -4.57
CA ASN A 153 -24.54 -3.27 -5.36
C ASN A 153 -24.40 -1.79 -5.75
N HIS A 154 -23.93 -1.53 -6.95
CA HIS A 154 -24.05 -0.21 -7.56
C HIS A 154 -25.52 0.08 -7.89
N THR A 155 -26.31 0.39 -6.88
CA THR A 155 -27.57 1.07 -7.10
C THR A 155 -27.26 2.57 -7.24
N SER A 156 -26.80 2.95 -8.43
CA SER A 156 -26.72 4.35 -8.83
C SER A 156 -28.14 4.91 -8.92
N LYS A 157 -28.53 5.69 -7.93
CA LYS A 157 -29.65 6.62 -8.09
C LYS A 157 -29.18 7.75 -9.00
N THR A 158 -29.36 7.62 -10.29
CA THR A 158 -29.54 8.77 -11.20
C THR A 158 -30.22 8.33 -12.48
N HIS A 159 -31.16 9.14 -12.89
CA HIS A 159 -32.03 8.99 -14.03
C HIS A 159 -31.29 8.89 -15.37
N GLU A 160 -31.87 8.01 -16.22
CA GLU A 160 -31.86 8.01 -17.70
C GLU A 160 -30.64 7.43 -18.44
N ALA A 161 -31.02 6.42 -19.18
CA ALA A 161 -30.60 5.97 -20.50
C ALA A 161 -29.53 4.89 -20.63
N LYS A 162 -30.08 3.72 -21.05
CA LYS A 162 -29.55 2.75 -22.02
C LYS A 162 -28.35 1.88 -21.64
N ASN A 163 -28.72 0.58 -21.47
CA ASN A 163 -27.95 -0.60 -21.87
C ASN A 163 -26.44 -0.57 -21.62
N GLU A 164 -26.02 -1.17 -20.50
CA GLU A 164 -24.85 -2.03 -20.53
C GLU A 164 -24.86 -2.94 -19.30
N SER A 165 -24.69 -4.22 -19.59
CA SER A 165 -24.41 -5.38 -18.76
C SER A 165 -24.19 -5.17 -17.25
N ASN A 166 -24.99 -5.89 -16.44
CA ASN A 166 -24.77 -6.20 -15.04
C ASN A 166 -23.33 -6.69 -14.80
N GLN A 167 -22.41 -5.82 -14.50
CA GLN A 167 -21.14 -6.20 -13.91
C GLN A 167 -21.38 -6.26 -12.39
N SER A 168 -21.66 -7.46 -11.90
CA SER A 168 -21.49 -7.83 -10.50
C SER A 168 -20.09 -7.38 -10.05
N GLY A 169 -20.01 -6.69 -8.90
CA GLY A 169 -18.81 -6.01 -8.45
C GLY A 169 -17.60 -6.92 -8.31
N VAL A 170 -16.78 -6.95 -9.34
CA VAL A 170 -15.47 -7.61 -9.34
C VAL A 170 -14.46 -6.58 -8.86
N ILE A 171 -13.71 -6.92 -7.82
CA ILE A 171 -12.54 -6.12 -7.43
C ILE A 171 -11.53 -6.21 -8.56
N ILE A 172 -11.32 -5.10 -9.27
CA ILE A 172 -10.34 -5.03 -10.35
C ILE A 172 -8.95 -4.91 -9.70
N ILE A 173 -8.19 -6.01 -9.72
CA ILE A 173 -6.79 -5.99 -9.31
C ILE A 173 -5.98 -5.34 -10.45
N PRO A 174 -5.23 -4.26 -10.19
CA PRO A 174 -4.37 -3.64 -11.18
C PRO A 174 -3.37 -4.63 -11.78
N LYS A 175 -3.13 -4.56 -13.10
CA LYS A 175 -2.24 -5.50 -13.82
C LYS A 175 -0.77 -5.45 -13.40
N ASN A 176 -0.38 -4.47 -12.62
CA ASN A 176 0.98 -4.27 -12.11
C ASN A 176 1.18 -4.86 -10.69
N PHE A 177 0.32 -5.78 -10.28
CA PHE A 177 0.47 -6.59 -9.08
C PHE A 177 0.64 -8.06 -9.46
N ASP A 178 1.68 -8.68 -8.91
CA ASP A 178 2.00 -10.10 -9.01
C ASP A 178 2.10 -10.64 -7.57
N LEU A 179 0.94 -10.94 -7.01
CA LEU A 179 0.78 -11.25 -5.58
C LEU A 179 0.21 -12.66 -5.41
N GLU A 180 0.89 -13.46 -4.60
CA GLU A 180 0.41 -14.75 -4.11
C GLU A 180 -0.28 -14.54 -2.76
N LEU A 181 -1.49 -15.03 -2.65
CA LEU A 181 -2.26 -14.99 -1.42
C LEU A 181 -2.62 -16.40 -1.00
N ILE A 182 -2.30 -16.74 0.25
CA ILE A 182 -2.63 -18.03 0.90
C ILE A 182 -3.59 -17.70 2.05
N ALA A 183 -4.80 -18.29 2.02
CA ALA A 183 -5.86 -18.09 3.00
C ALA A 183 -6.11 -19.38 3.80
#